data_e68def600becc333b5adfd50b8626607
#
_entry.id   e68def600becc333b5adfd50b8626607
#
_cell.length_a   1.000
_cell.length_b   1.000
_cell.length_c   1.000
_cell.angle_alpha   90.00
_cell.angle_beta   90.00
_cell.angle_gamma   90.00
#
_symmetry.space_group_name_H-M   'P 1'
#
loop_
_entity.id
_entity.type
_entity.pdbx_description
1 polymer ?
#
loop_
_entity_poly.entity_id
_entity_poly.type
_entity_poly.pdbx_seq_one_letter_code
_entity_poly.pdbx_strand_id
1 'polypeptide(L)'
;SNSHTLARLKRPKQKYVLESAHYVIRNYRVTMKIHVKTLGCRLNQAEAERIAQGFVLTGHVVTEDEREADLIVLNSCTVTGEAGRKSVQAARHHAGQRVVVTGCHSEVRPHAFGDEAIIVANAEKENLLPLIGEALGTEGFALGADYRADGDLQLYPLVLDQTRAFVKIQDGCNLACSFCLTTIARGDARSRDADAIVAEVQRLAARGCQEVVLTGVHAGSYGRESAGELDLGGLITRILHESELPRL
;
A
#
# COMPACT_ATOMS: atom_id res chain seq x y z
N SER A 1 -1.88 -31.98 -5.50
CA SER A 1 -2.32 -31.62 -4.15
C SER A 1 -1.14 -31.13 -3.35
N ASN A 2 -0.84 -29.83 -3.44
CA ASN A 2 0.10 -29.15 -2.57
C ASN A 2 -0.63 -28.00 -1.91
N SER A 3 -1.14 -28.28 -0.71
CA SER A 3 -1.66 -27.28 0.21
C SER A 3 -0.47 -26.57 0.85
N HIS A 4 -0.12 -25.39 0.37
CA HIS A 4 0.79 -24.50 1.10
C HIS A 4 0.04 -23.89 2.27
N THR A 5 0.38 -24.38 3.44
CA THR A 5 -0.11 -23.92 4.74
C THR A 5 0.40 -22.49 4.96
N LEU A 6 -0.50 -21.54 4.89
CA LEU A 6 -0.26 -20.17 5.35
C LEU A 6 0.07 -20.23 6.85
N ALA A 7 1.21 -19.70 7.21
CA ALA A 7 1.63 -19.62 8.61
C ALA A 7 0.62 -18.77 9.39
N ARG A 8 -0.22 -19.41 10.19
CA ARG A 8 -1.10 -18.76 11.17
C ARG A 8 -0.22 -18.05 12.18
N LEU A 9 -0.39 -16.77 12.31
CA LEU A 9 0.07 -15.98 13.43
C LEU A 9 -0.33 -16.71 14.73
N LYS A 10 0.64 -17.16 15.51
CA LYS A 10 0.41 -17.78 16.81
C LYS A 10 -0.13 -16.73 17.76
N ARG A 11 -1.41 -16.83 18.13
CA ARG A 11 -2.01 -16.03 19.20
C ARG A 11 -1.28 -16.31 20.52
N PRO A 12 -0.83 -15.31 21.25
CA PRO A 12 -0.41 -15.52 22.63
C PRO A 12 -1.63 -15.94 23.48
N LYS A 13 -1.46 -16.97 24.31
CA LYS A 13 -2.50 -17.45 25.24
C LYS A 13 -2.68 -16.39 26.32
N GLN A 14 -3.75 -15.64 26.24
CA GLN A 14 -4.13 -14.69 27.29
C GLN A 14 -5.10 -15.36 28.27
N LYS A 15 -4.60 -15.64 29.47
CA LYS A 15 -5.38 -15.79 30.70
C LYS A 15 -5.13 -14.52 31.49
N TYR A 16 -6.17 -13.75 31.80
CA TYR A 16 -6.31 -12.97 33.08
C TYR A 16 -7.63 -12.19 33.04
N VAL A 17 -8.48 -12.62 33.92
CA VAL A 17 -9.21 -11.96 35.02
C VAL A 17 -9.74 -10.55 34.76
N LEU A 18 -11.06 -10.51 34.62
CA LEU A 18 -11.90 -9.31 34.78
C LEU A 18 -11.91 -8.88 36.22
N GLU A 19 -11.43 -7.70 36.54
CA GLU A 19 -11.87 -6.92 37.69
C GLU A 19 -12.11 -5.48 37.29
N SER A 20 -13.26 -5.02 37.75
CA SER A 20 -13.91 -3.76 37.52
C SER A 20 -13.07 -2.54 37.91
N ALA A 21 -12.86 -1.63 36.96
CA ALA A 21 -12.70 -0.22 37.27
C ALA A 21 -13.17 0.60 36.08
N HIS A 22 -14.19 1.43 36.29
CA HIS A 22 -14.60 2.49 35.37
C HIS A 22 -13.46 3.50 35.24
N TYR A 23 -12.59 3.26 34.23
CA TYR A 23 -11.60 4.24 33.84
C TYR A 23 -12.04 4.82 32.51
N VAL A 24 -12.46 6.07 32.55
CA VAL A 24 -12.66 6.91 31.38
C VAL A 24 -11.28 7.11 30.78
N ILE A 25 -10.85 6.19 29.91
CA ILE A 25 -9.64 6.38 29.11
C ILE A 25 -10.02 7.38 28.00
N ARG A 26 -9.65 8.63 28.21
CA ARG A 26 -9.51 9.58 27.10
C ARG A 26 -8.55 8.92 26.10
N ASN A 27 -9.04 8.68 24.88
CA ASN A 27 -8.27 8.18 23.77
C ASN A 27 -7.06 9.08 23.52
N TYR A 28 -5.93 8.77 24.13
CA TYR A 28 -4.64 9.27 23.66
C TYR A 28 -4.30 8.45 22.42
N ARG A 29 -4.68 8.96 21.24
CA ARG A 29 -4.12 8.46 19.99
C ARG A 29 -2.62 8.70 20.05
N VAL A 30 -1.83 7.64 20.12
CA VAL A 30 -0.39 7.74 20.04
C VAL A 30 -0.04 8.15 18.62
N THR A 31 0.36 9.41 18.43
CA THR A 31 0.87 9.89 17.14
C THR A 31 2.28 9.35 16.97
N MET A 32 2.51 8.59 15.89
CA MET A 32 3.82 8.06 15.53
C MET A 32 4.39 8.79 14.32
N LYS A 33 5.71 8.88 14.24
CA LYS A 33 6.45 9.28 13.03
C LYS A 33 6.68 8.03 12.18
N ILE A 34 6.19 8.04 10.96
CA ILE A 34 6.24 6.91 10.04
C ILE A 34 7.13 7.27 8.85
N HIS A 35 8.11 6.43 8.55
CA HIS A 35 8.86 6.54 7.30
C HIS A 35 8.40 5.48 6.32
N VAL A 36 7.89 5.91 5.15
CA VAL A 36 7.47 4.99 4.08
C VAL A 36 8.53 4.95 3.00
N LYS A 37 9.22 3.82 2.93
CA LYS A 37 10.29 3.57 1.95
C LYS A 37 9.78 2.65 0.85
N THR A 38 9.93 3.06 -0.40
CA THR A 38 9.56 2.23 -1.54
C THR A 38 10.77 1.91 -2.41
N LEU A 39 10.80 0.68 -2.90
CA LEU A 39 11.79 0.21 -3.86
C LEU A 39 11.07 -0.35 -5.09
N GLY A 40 11.66 -0.11 -6.27
CA GLY A 40 11.22 -0.75 -7.51
C GLY A 40 10.40 0.13 -8.44
N CYS A 41 9.24 -0.39 -8.90
CA CYS A 41 8.50 0.17 -10.01
C CYS A 41 7.56 1.32 -9.61
N ARG A 42 6.98 1.98 -10.62
CA ARG A 42 6.01 3.07 -10.43
C ARG A 42 4.75 2.61 -9.70
N LEU A 43 4.36 1.35 -9.87
CA LEU A 43 3.25 0.77 -9.12
C LEU A 43 3.53 0.73 -7.62
N ASN A 44 4.76 0.34 -7.22
CA ASN A 44 5.17 0.39 -5.81
C ASN A 44 5.19 1.83 -5.29
N GLN A 45 5.56 2.81 -6.12
CA GLN A 45 5.51 4.22 -5.75
C GLN A 45 4.08 4.69 -5.48
N ALA A 46 3.14 4.40 -6.40
CA ALA A 46 1.72 4.71 -6.20
C ALA A 46 1.15 4.08 -4.92
N GLU A 47 1.54 2.83 -4.63
CA GLU A 47 1.12 2.15 -3.40
C GLU A 47 1.72 2.78 -2.14
N ALA A 48 3.01 3.18 -2.19
CA ALA A 48 3.66 3.84 -1.05
C ALA A 48 3.03 5.20 -0.74
N GLU A 49 2.65 5.95 -1.76
CA GLU A 49 1.93 7.22 -1.59
C GLU A 49 0.57 7.00 -0.91
N ARG A 50 -0.19 5.99 -1.32
CA ARG A 50 -1.47 5.63 -0.67
C ARG A 50 -1.28 5.19 0.78
N ILE A 51 -0.25 4.39 1.06
CA ILE A 51 0.11 3.97 2.42
C ILE A 51 0.42 5.19 3.29
N ALA A 52 1.26 6.10 2.79
CA ALA A 52 1.62 7.32 3.50
C ALA A 52 0.40 8.20 3.80
N GLN A 53 -0.49 8.36 2.82
CA GLN A 53 -1.75 9.08 3.01
C GLN A 53 -2.64 8.44 4.09
N GLY A 54 -2.74 7.11 4.09
CA GLY A 54 -3.48 6.39 5.11
C GLY A 54 -2.98 6.70 6.53
N PHE A 55 -1.66 6.75 6.74
CA PHE A 55 -1.08 7.14 8.02
C PHE A 55 -1.41 8.57 8.43
N VAL A 56 -1.34 9.51 7.51
CA VAL A 56 -1.72 10.91 7.80
C VAL A 56 -3.19 11.03 8.19
N LEU A 57 -4.09 10.33 7.48
CA LEU A 57 -5.52 10.32 7.77
C LEU A 57 -5.86 9.68 9.12
N THR A 58 -5.03 8.78 9.59
CA THR A 58 -5.16 8.19 10.93
C THR A 58 -4.49 9.02 12.03
N GLY A 59 -3.93 10.18 11.69
CA GLY A 59 -3.36 11.14 12.64
C GLY A 59 -1.89 10.89 12.98
N HIS A 60 -1.19 10.11 12.17
CA HIS A 60 0.25 9.92 12.26
C HIS A 60 1.00 10.96 11.41
N VAL A 61 2.29 11.11 11.65
CA VAL A 61 3.18 12.02 10.89
C VAL A 61 4.05 11.19 9.96
N VAL A 62 4.03 11.48 8.67
CA VAL A 62 4.97 10.88 7.71
C VAL A 62 6.24 11.74 7.67
N THR A 63 7.40 11.11 7.81
CA THR A 63 8.72 11.77 7.83
C THR A 63 9.62 11.24 6.72
N GLU A 64 10.45 12.12 6.16
CA GLU A 64 11.51 11.73 5.22
C GLU A 64 12.77 11.23 5.94
N ASP A 65 13.01 11.67 7.18
CA ASP A 65 14.15 11.21 7.97
C ASP A 65 13.85 9.86 8.64
N GLU A 66 14.42 8.80 8.07
CA GLU A 66 14.27 7.44 8.56
C GLU A 66 14.81 7.24 9.99
N ARG A 67 15.72 8.12 10.47
CA ARG A 67 16.29 8.04 11.83
C ARG A 67 15.33 8.56 12.90
N GLU A 68 14.41 9.44 12.52
CA GLU A 68 13.39 9.98 13.42
C GLU A 68 12.11 9.14 13.45
N ALA A 69 12.02 8.10 12.62
CA ALA A 69 10.82 7.31 12.50
C ALA A 69 10.66 6.32 13.67
N ASP A 70 9.46 6.28 14.21
CA ASP A 70 9.03 5.27 15.19
C ASP A 70 8.71 3.93 14.52
N LEU A 71 8.34 4.00 13.22
CA LEU A 71 7.98 2.86 12.38
C LEU A 71 8.48 3.09 10.95
N ILE A 72 9.14 2.08 10.41
CA ILE A 72 9.54 2.01 9.00
C ILE A 72 8.57 1.09 8.25
N VAL A 73 7.96 1.57 7.17
CA VAL A 73 7.15 0.76 6.27
C VAL A 73 7.88 0.63 4.94
N LEU A 74 8.30 -0.58 4.62
CA LEU A 74 9.06 -0.89 3.41
C LEU A 74 8.17 -1.57 2.37
N ASN A 75 7.92 -0.92 1.23
CA ASN A 75 7.29 -1.55 0.08
C ASN A 75 8.36 -2.16 -0.83
N SER A 76 8.53 -3.48 -0.74
CA SER A 76 9.61 -4.25 -1.33
C SER A 76 9.39 -4.60 -2.80
N CYS A 77 10.46 -4.81 -3.56
CA CYS A 77 10.44 -5.12 -4.98
C CYS A 77 11.20 -6.40 -5.31
N THR A 78 10.68 -7.18 -6.29
CA THR A 78 11.30 -8.41 -6.79
C THR A 78 11.51 -8.43 -8.31
N VAL A 79 11.26 -7.32 -9.01
CA VAL A 79 11.36 -7.26 -10.49
C VAL A 79 12.75 -7.64 -10.99
N THR A 80 13.79 -7.29 -10.23
CA THR A 80 15.16 -7.73 -10.49
C THR A 80 15.77 -8.33 -9.22
N GLY A 81 16.77 -9.21 -9.38
CA GLY A 81 17.50 -9.76 -8.24
C GLY A 81 18.17 -8.68 -7.40
N GLU A 82 18.61 -7.58 -8.03
CA GLU A 82 19.17 -6.42 -7.33
C GLU A 82 18.12 -5.68 -6.49
N ALA A 83 16.91 -5.48 -7.02
CA ALA A 83 15.83 -4.86 -6.28
C ALA A 83 15.45 -5.68 -5.03
N GLY A 84 15.41 -7.01 -5.17
CA GLY A 84 15.20 -7.90 -4.03
C GLY A 84 16.29 -7.77 -2.97
N ARG A 85 17.57 -7.80 -3.38
CA ARG A 85 18.71 -7.60 -2.44
C ARG A 85 18.65 -6.25 -1.73
N LYS A 86 18.37 -5.17 -2.47
CA LYS A 86 18.20 -3.82 -1.90
C LYS A 86 17.04 -3.76 -0.92
N SER A 87 15.93 -4.46 -1.19
CA SER A 87 14.80 -4.55 -0.26
C SER A 87 15.21 -5.20 1.07
N VAL A 88 15.90 -6.33 1.01
CA VAL A 88 16.40 -7.01 2.21
C VAL A 88 17.43 -6.16 2.96
N GLN A 89 18.36 -5.53 2.23
CA GLN A 89 19.36 -4.64 2.83
C GLN A 89 18.70 -3.45 3.53
N ALA A 90 17.69 -2.84 2.92
CA ALA A 90 16.95 -1.74 3.52
C ALA A 90 16.30 -2.15 4.84
N ALA A 91 15.63 -3.32 4.90
CA ALA A 91 15.04 -3.81 6.14
C ALA A 91 16.11 -4.05 7.23
N ARG A 92 17.25 -4.64 6.86
CA ARG A 92 18.36 -4.89 7.80
C ARG A 92 19.04 -3.62 8.31
N HIS A 93 19.06 -2.55 7.49
CA HIS A 93 19.59 -1.25 7.91
C HIS A 93 18.81 -0.67 9.09
N HIS A 94 17.54 -1.02 9.19
CA HIS A 94 16.66 -0.59 10.27
C HIS A 94 16.51 -1.63 11.39
N ALA A 95 17.43 -2.61 11.48
CA ALA A 95 17.45 -3.55 12.60
C ALA A 95 17.52 -2.82 13.95
N GLY A 96 16.59 -3.15 14.85
CA GLY A 96 16.42 -2.44 16.13
C GLY A 96 15.33 -1.35 16.09
N GLN A 97 14.82 -0.99 14.92
CA GLN A 97 13.59 -0.20 14.76
C GLN A 97 12.40 -1.13 14.48
N ARG A 98 11.18 -0.63 14.60
CA ARG A 98 9.99 -1.36 14.15
C ARG A 98 9.90 -1.30 12.63
N VAL A 99 9.95 -2.46 11.98
CA VAL A 99 9.91 -2.55 10.51
C VAL A 99 8.73 -3.38 10.07
N VAL A 100 7.89 -2.80 9.23
CA VAL A 100 6.84 -3.50 8.48
C VAL A 100 7.28 -3.62 7.04
N VAL A 101 7.21 -4.81 6.49
CA VAL A 101 7.57 -5.07 5.09
C VAL A 101 6.36 -5.61 4.34
N THR A 102 6.08 -5.00 3.22
CA THR A 102 5.09 -5.47 2.25
C THR A 102 5.70 -5.46 0.85
N GLY A 103 4.93 -5.82 -0.15
CA GLY A 103 5.38 -5.73 -1.54
C GLY A 103 5.78 -7.07 -2.15
N CYS A 104 6.29 -7.02 -3.39
CA CYS A 104 6.51 -8.24 -4.18
C CYS A 104 7.60 -9.15 -3.61
N HIS A 105 8.66 -8.59 -3.00
CA HIS A 105 9.75 -9.44 -2.51
C HIS A 105 9.38 -10.15 -1.20
N SER A 106 8.69 -9.45 -0.31
CA SER A 106 8.19 -10.07 0.93
C SER A 106 7.12 -11.14 0.67
N GLU A 107 6.34 -11.02 -0.40
CA GLU A 107 5.41 -12.05 -0.80
C GLU A 107 6.12 -13.33 -1.25
N VAL A 108 7.16 -13.20 -2.09
CA VAL A 108 7.87 -14.34 -2.68
C VAL A 108 8.89 -14.94 -1.71
N ARG A 109 9.50 -14.12 -0.85
CA ARG A 109 10.58 -14.53 0.08
C ARG A 109 10.43 -13.86 1.45
N PRO A 110 9.38 -14.14 2.22
CA PRO A 110 9.13 -13.48 3.51
C PRO A 110 10.27 -13.68 4.51
N HIS A 111 10.86 -14.87 4.57
CA HIS A 111 11.94 -15.20 5.51
C HIS A 111 13.25 -14.43 5.25
N ALA A 112 13.41 -13.80 4.07
CA ALA A 112 14.63 -13.03 3.76
C ALA A 112 14.78 -11.78 4.64
N PHE A 113 13.68 -11.32 5.26
CA PHE A 113 13.65 -10.08 6.05
C PHE A 113 13.92 -10.30 7.54
N GLY A 114 14.10 -11.56 7.99
CA GLY A 114 14.31 -11.91 9.39
C GLY A 114 13.00 -12.03 10.18
N ASP A 115 13.14 -12.49 11.43
CA ASP A 115 11.97 -12.80 12.27
C ASP A 115 11.40 -11.57 13.01
N GLU A 116 12.16 -10.48 13.05
CA GLU A 116 11.76 -9.23 13.72
C GLU A 116 10.85 -8.34 12.86
N ALA A 117 10.91 -8.50 11.54
CA ALA A 117 10.09 -7.72 10.63
C ALA A 117 8.63 -8.23 10.59
N ILE A 118 7.69 -7.30 10.68
CA ILE A 118 6.27 -7.59 10.48
C ILE A 118 6.02 -7.69 8.96
N ILE A 119 5.65 -8.88 8.48
CA ILE A 119 5.39 -9.10 7.07
C ILE A 119 3.89 -8.99 6.79
N VAL A 120 3.52 -8.11 5.86
CA VAL A 120 2.14 -7.97 5.37
C VAL A 120 2.10 -8.36 3.90
N ALA A 121 1.27 -9.33 3.59
CA ALA A 121 1.09 -9.86 2.24
C ALA A 121 0.57 -8.79 1.26
N ASN A 122 0.87 -8.93 -0.03
CA ASN A 122 0.36 -8.01 -1.05
C ASN A 122 -1.17 -7.96 -1.11
N ALA A 123 -1.83 -9.10 -0.90
CA ALA A 123 -3.28 -9.19 -0.87
C ALA A 123 -3.91 -8.39 0.29
N GLU A 124 -3.15 -8.18 1.36
CA GLU A 124 -3.59 -7.48 2.58
C GLU A 124 -3.16 -6.00 2.62
N LYS A 125 -2.56 -5.47 1.56
CA LYS A 125 -2.08 -4.08 1.52
C LYS A 125 -3.17 -3.04 1.78
N GLU A 126 -4.39 -3.30 1.39
CA GLU A 126 -5.51 -2.40 1.65
C GLU A 126 -5.89 -2.37 3.13
N ASN A 127 -5.58 -3.44 3.86
CA ASN A 127 -5.75 -3.58 5.29
C ASN A 127 -4.45 -3.33 6.09
N LEU A 128 -3.42 -2.75 5.47
CA LEU A 128 -2.09 -2.60 6.06
C LEU A 128 -2.14 -1.87 7.41
N LEU A 129 -2.87 -0.76 7.51
CA LEU A 129 -2.91 0.05 8.72
C LEU A 129 -3.56 -0.69 9.89
N PRO A 130 -4.76 -1.27 9.75
CA PRO A 130 -5.35 -2.10 10.80
C PRO A 130 -4.43 -3.26 11.26
N LEU A 131 -3.78 -3.93 10.32
CA LEU A 131 -2.85 -5.04 10.62
C LEU A 131 -1.61 -4.56 11.40
N ILE A 132 -1.10 -3.39 11.09
CA ILE A 132 -0.02 -2.75 11.85
C ILE A 132 -0.49 -2.45 13.28
N GLY A 133 -1.67 -1.87 13.44
CA GLY A 133 -2.25 -1.59 14.74
C GLY A 133 -2.39 -2.85 15.60
N GLU A 134 -2.91 -3.93 15.03
CA GLU A 134 -3.03 -5.23 15.69
C GLU A 134 -1.65 -5.79 16.10
N ALA A 135 -0.69 -5.76 15.18
CA ALA A 135 0.66 -6.28 15.43
C ALA A 135 1.43 -5.49 16.49
N LEU A 136 1.22 -4.18 16.57
CA LEU A 136 1.85 -3.30 17.55
C LEU A 136 1.08 -3.22 18.88
N GLY A 137 -0.13 -3.79 18.95
CA GLY A 137 -1.01 -3.69 20.12
C GLY A 137 -1.43 -2.24 20.41
N THR A 138 -1.52 -1.40 19.38
CA THR A 138 -1.87 0.02 19.50
C THR A 138 -3.18 0.32 18.80
N GLU A 139 -4.06 1.07 19.47
CA GLU A 139 -5.24 1.65 18.85
C GLU A 139 -4.84 2.93 18.09
N GLY A 140 -5.49 3.22 16.98
CA GLY A 140 -5.26 4.47 16.23
C GLY A 140 -4.85 4.28 14.76
N PHE A 141 -4.56 3.07 14.35
CA PHE A 141 -4.32 2.72 12.96
C PHE A 141 -5.59 2.35 12.18
N ALA A 142 -6.74 2.30 12.86
CA ALA A 142 -8.03 2.08 12.20
C ALA A 142 -8.46 3.38 11.49
N LEU A 143 -8.61 3.29 10.19
CA LEU A 143 -9.35 4.30 9.43
C LEU A 143 -10.81 4.23 9.88
N GLY A 144 -11.44 5.39 10.10
CA GLY A 144 -12.84 5.43 10.51
C GLY A 144 -13.74 4.62 9.57
N ALA A 145 -14.92 4.22 10.03
CA ALA A 145 -15.87 3.41 9.25
C ALA A 145 -16.26 4.04 7.89
N ASP A 146 -16.05 5.34 7.75
CA ASP A 146 -16.29 6.12 6.51
C ASP A 146 -15.09 6.12 5.55
N TYR A 147 -13.97 5.52 5.94
CA TYR A 147 -12.81 5.39 5.06
C TYR A 147 -13.07 4.29 4.03
N ARG A 148 -13.39 4.70 2.84
CA ARG A 148 -13.32 3.84 1.65
C ARG A 148 -11.98 4.07 0.97
N ALA A 149 -11.25 3.01 0.66
CA ALA A 149 -9.98 3.09 -0.06
C ALA A 149 -10.10 3.87 -1.38
N ASP A 150 -11.30 4.01 -1.91
CA ASP A 150 -11.68 4.72 -3.13
C ASP A 150 -12.47 6.02 -2.89
N GLY A 151 -12.86 6.33 -1.63
CA GLY A 151 -13.56 7.57 -1.24
C GLY A 151 -12.60 8.65 -0.72
N ASP A 152 -13.07 9.81 -0.45
CA ASP A 152 -12.53 11.07 0.09
C ASP A 152 -11.11 11.12 0.70
N LEU A 153 -10.14 10.40 0.14
CA LEU A 153 -8.73 10.59 0.44
C LEU A 153 -8.36 12.05 0.14
N GLN A 154 -8.33 12.87 1.18
CA GLN A 154 -7.66 14.17 1.05
C GLN A 154 -6.19 13.87 0.77
N LEU A 155 -5.81 13.90 -0.51
CA LEU A 155 -4.43 13.72 -0.94
C LEU A 155 -3.57 14.76 -0.22
N TYR A 156 -2.74 14.30 0.70
CA TYR A 156 -1.82 15.18 1.43
C TYR A 156 -0.57 15.49 0.61
N PRO A 157 0.19 16.52 0.98
CA PRO A 157 1.26 17.10 0.15
C PRO A 157 2.46 16.22 -0.18
N LEU A 158 2.52 14.97 0.25
CA LEU A 158 3.62 14.07 -0.18
C LEU A 158 3.71 13.92 -1.70
N VAL A 159 2.60 14.22 -2.42
CA VAL A 159 2.56 14.27 -3.89
C VAL A 159 2.79 15.70 -4.40
N LEU A 160 2.61 16.72 -3.57
CA LEU A 160 2.55 18.12 -4.02
C LEU A 160 3.93 18.75 -4.31
N ASP A 161 5.02 18.15 -3.85
CA ASP A 161 6.37 18.54 -4.29
C ASP A 161 6.75 17.92 -5.65
N GLN A 162 5.92 17.01 -6.16
CA GLN A 162 6.12 16.39 -7.47
C GLN A 162 5.06 16.89 -8.44
N THR A 163 5.50 17.46 -9.55
CA THR A 163 4.62 17.87 -10.66
C THR A 163 3.88 16.69 -11.31
N ARG A 164 4.20 15.45 -10.91
CA ARG A 164 3.70 14.20 -11.47
C ARG A 164 3.23 13.25 -10.37
N ALA A 165 2.03 12.67 -10.53
CA ALA A 165 1.48 11.63 -9.67
C ALA A 165 1.39 10.29 -10.39
N PHE A 166 1.51 9.19 -9.63
CA PHE A 166 1.30 7.83 -10.12
C PHE A 166 -0.05 7.31 -9.62
N VAL A 167 -0.95 6.98 -10.54
CA VAL A 167 -2.26 6.41 -10.20
C VAL A 167 -2.31 4.95 -10.59
N LYS A 168 -2.47 4.08 -9.60
CA LYS A 168 -2.65 2.64 -9.82
C LYS A 168 -4.05 2.40 -10.39
N ILE A 169 -4.13 1.80 -11.58
CA ILE A 169 -5.39 1.46 -12.23
C ILE A 169 -5.66 -0.05 -12.23
N GLN A 170 -4.61 -0.87 -12.09
CA GLN A 170 -4.70 -2.31 -12.24
C GLN A 170 -3.61 -3.00 -11.42
N ASP A 171 -3.89 -4.19 -10.89
CA ASP A 171 -2.95 -5.04 -10.16
C ASP A 171 -3.06 -6.50 -10.61
N GLY A 172 -2.02 -7.29 -10.34
CA GLY A 172 -1.98 -8.69 -10.75
C GLY A 172 -1.93 -8.90 -12.26
N CYS A 173 -1.83 -10.15 -12.71
CA CYS A 173 -1.74 -10.46 -14.13
C CYS A 173 -2.12 -11.92 -14.39
N ASN A 174 -2.98 -12.17 -15.39
CA ASN A 174 -3.41 -13.52 -15.78
C ASN A 174 -2.51 -14.16 -16.87
N LEU A 175 -1.39 -13.50 -17.24
CA LEU A 175 -0.45 -14.05 -18.20
C LEU A 175 0.49 -15.06 -17.51
N ALA A 176 0.77 -16.19 -18.18
CA ALA A 176 1.61 -17.27 -17.66
C ALA A 176 3.06 -17.17 -18.20
N CYS A 177 3.70 -16.02 -18.09
CA CYS A 177 5.10 -15.86 -18.53
C CYS A 177 6.04 -16.67 -17.63
N SER A 178 6.83 -17.56 -18.20
CA SER A 178 7.67 -18.53 -17.46
C SER A 178 8.74 -17.90 -16.54
N PHE A 179 9.10 -16.63 -16.79
CA PHE A 179 10.12 -15.89 -16.01
C PHE A 179 9.53 -14.85 -15.05
N CYS A 180 8.20 -14.72 -14.99
CA CYS A 180 7.57 -13.62 -14.28
C CYS A 180 7.27 -13.97 -12.81
N LEU A 181 7.99 -13.35 -11.89
CA LEU A 181 7.68 -13.44 -10.47
C LEU A 181 6.51 -12.53 -10.05
N THR A 182 6.11 -11.59 -10.90
CA THR A 182 5.07 -10.62 -10.55
C THR A 182 3.70 -11.27 -10.43
N THR A 183 3.38 -12.26 -11.26
CA THR A 183 2.13 -13.02 -11.14
C THR A 183 2.05 -13.78 -9.82
N ILE A 184 3.16 -14.37 -9.38
CA ILE A 184 3.24 -15.06 -8.09
C ILE A 184 3.06 -14.07 -6.93
N ALA A 185 3.71 -12.89 -7.04
CA ALA A 185 3.73 -11.90 -5.98
C ALA A 185 2.42 -11.10 -5.85
N ARG A 186 1.65 -10.97 -6.93
CA ARG A 186 0.46 -10.09 -6.98
C ARG A 186 -0.83 -10.80 -7.33
N GLY A 187 -0.75 -12.07 -7.71
CA GLY A 187 -1.92 -12.89 -8.06
C GLY A 187 -2.62 -12.46 -9.35
N ASP A 188 -3.90 -12.80 -9.43
CA ASP A 188 -4.74 -12.57 -10.60
C ASP A 188 -4.94 -11.09 -10.92
N ALA A 189 -5.23 -10.80 -12.20
CA ALA A 189 -5.51 -9.45 -12.68
C ALA A 189 -6.77 -8.88 -12.00
N ARG A 190 -6.68 -7.65 -11.54
CA ARG A 190 -7.77 -6.89 -10.93
C ARG A 190 -7.68 -5.43 -11.36
N SER A 191 -8.69 -4.94 -12.06
CA SER A 191 -8.85 -3.53 -12.39
C SER A 191 -9.54 -2.79 -11.25
N ARG A 192 -9.12 -1.56 -11.02
CA ARG A 192 -9.82 -0.66 -10.11
C ARG A 192 -11.04 -0.09 -10.81
N ASP A 193 -12.02 0.28 -10.01
CA ASP A 193 -13.21 0.96 -10.47
C ASP A 193 -12.90 2.25 -11.23
N ALA A 194 -13.53 2.46 -12.37
CA ALA A 194 -13.27 3.59 -13.25
C ALA A 194 -13.69 4.93 -12.61
N ASP A 195 -14.83 4.95 -11.89
CA ASP A 195 -15.31 6.17 -11.24
C ASP A 195 -14.35 6.60 -10.13
N ALA A 196 -13.84 5.64 -9.36
CA ALA A 196 -12.84 5.90 -8.33
C ALA A 196 -11.53 6.45 -8.91
N ILE A 197 -11.07 5.94 -10.07
CA ILE A 197 -9.87 6.43 -10.74
C ILE A 197 -10.09 7.85 -11.26
N VAL A 198 -11.21 8.13 -11.94
CA VAL A 198 -11.55 9.46 -12.46
C VAL A 198 -11.61 10.46 -11.32
N ALA A 199 -12.30 10.13 -10.23
CA ALA A 199 -12.38 10.99 -9.05
C ALA A 199 -11.01 11.27 -8.41
N GLU A 200 -10.11 10.27 -8.39
CA GLU A 200 -8.72 10.47 -7.90
C GLU A 200 -7.97 11.44 -8.80
N VAL A 201 -8.06 11.30 -10.12
CA VAL A 201 -7.40 12.19 -11.08
C VAL A 201 -7.95 13.62 -10.98
N GLN A 202 -9.26 13.78 -10.86
CA GLN A 202 -9.89 15.11 -10.66
C GLN A 202 -9.37 15.78 -9.40
N ARG A 203 -9.25 15.05 -8.29
CA ARG A 203 -8.69 15.58 -7.04
C ARG A 203 -7.22 15.99 -7.19
N LEU A 204 -6.42 15.23 -7.92
CA LEU A 204 -5.04 15.55 -8.23
C LEU A 204 -4.94 16.84 -9.08
N ALA A 205 -5.71 16.93 -10.15
CA ALA A 205 -5.77 18.11 -11.02
C ALA A 205 -6.19 19.37 -10.24
N ALA A 206 -7.26 19.29 -9.44
CA ALA A 206 -7.75 20.39 -8.60
C ALA A 206 -6.70 20.91 -7.59
N ARG A 207 -5.70 20.11 -7.27
CA ARG A 207 -4.58 20.47 -6.38
C ARG A 207 -3.34 20.94 -7.12
N GLY A 208 -3.42 21.09 -8.44
CA GLY A 208 -2.34 21.62 -9.27
C GLY A 208 -1.36 20.56 -9.78
N CYS A 209 -1.67 19.26 -9.67
CA CYS A 209 -0.89 18.21 -10.32
C CYS A 209 -0.90 18.42 -11.84
N GLN A 210 0.28 18.45 -12.44
CA GLN A 210 0.41 18.76 -13.88
C GLN A 210 0.44 17.50 -14.76
N GLU A 211 0.76 16.36 -14.19
CA GLU A 211 0.87 15.11 -14.93
C GLU A 211 0.43 13.92 -14.06
N VAL A 212 -0.40 13.05 -14.61
CA VAL A 212 -0.73 11.75 -14.01
C VAL A 212 -0.20 10.65 -14.90
N VAL A 213 0.46 9.66 -14.30
CA VAL A 213 0.88 8.44 -14.98
C VAL A 213 0.04 7.28 -14.47
N LEU A 214 -0.80 6.74 -15.33
CA LEU A 214 -1.55 5.52 -15.04
C LEU A 214 -0.58 4.33 -14.95
N THR A 215 -0.66 3.57 -13.88
CA THR A 215 0.24 2.45 -13.63
C THR A 215 -0.48 1.17 -13.25
N GLY A 216 0.06 0.03 -13.66
CA GLY A 216 -0.46 -1.29 -13.37
C GLY A 216 0.59 -2.36 -13.66
N VAL A 217 0.34 -3.60 -13.27
CA VAL A 217 1.18 -4.75 -13.63
C VAL A 217 1.12 -4.99 -15.14
N HIS A 218 -0.09 -4.98 -15.67
CA HIS A 218 -0.36 -5.09 -17.08
C HIS A 218 -1.50 -4.12 -17.47
N ALA A 219 -1.19 -2.83 -17.46
CA ALA A 219 -2.19 -1.77 -17.67
C ALA A 219 -3.03 -1.95 -18.96
N GLY A 220 -2.44 -2.51 -20.02
CA GLY A 220 -3.15 -2.82 -21.27
C GLY A 220 -4.26 -3.88 -21.15
N SER A 221 -4.35 -4.58 -20.01
CA SER A 221 -5.44 -5.52 -19.73
C SER A 221 -6.54 -4.92 -18.84
N TYR A 222 -6.46 -3.64 -18.54
CA TYR A 222 -7.49 -2.98 -17.73
C TYR A 222 -8.89 -3.25 -18.26
N GLY A 223 -9.82 -3.64 -17.38
CA GLY A 223 -11.23 -3.94 -17.68
C GLY A 223 -11.49 -5.28 -18.39
N ARG A 224 -10.44 -6.08 -18.67
CA ARG A 224 -10.63 -7.35 -19.41
C ARG A 224 -11.08 -8.51 -18.55
N GLU A 225 -10.90 -8.44 -17.25
CA GLU A 225 -11.33 -9.48 -16.31
C GLU A 225 -12.82 -9.48 -16.03
N SER A 226 -13.53 -8.39 -16.33
CA SER A 226 -14.95 -8.23 -16.12
C SER A 226 -15.67 -7.95 -17.44
N ALA A 227 -16.65 -8.77 -17.76
CA ALA A 227 -17.40 -8.63 -19.00
C ALA A 227 -18.27 -7.35 -18.96
N GLY A 228 -18.06 -6.45 -19.93
CA GLY A 228 -18.85 -5.22 -20.09
C GLY A 228 -18.28 -4.01 -19.36
N GLU A 229 -17.14 -4.13 -18.70
CA GLU A 229 -16.43 -2.98 -18.14
C GLU A 229 -15.67 -2.18 -19.20
N LEU A 230 -15.35 -0.94 -18.81
CA LEU A 230 -14.60 0.00 -19.62
C LEU A 230 -13.15 -0.51 -19.80
N ASP A 231 -12.66 -0.57 -21.01
CA ASP A 231 -11.25 -0.87 -21.28
C ASP A 231 -10.34 0.34 -21.00
N LEU A 232 -9.03 0.15 -21.16
CA LEU A 232 -8.05 1.22 -20.95
C LEU A 232 -8.32 2.44 -21.84
N GLY A 233 -8.74 2.24 -23.10
CA GLY A 233 -9.04 3.32 -24.02
C GLY A 233 -10.24 4.16 -23.55
N GLY A 234 -11.28 3.49 -23.10
CA GLY A 234 -12.46 4.12 -22.52
C GLY A 234 -12.13 4.86 -21.21
N LEU A 235 -11.31 4.27 -20.33
CA LEU A 235 -10.86 4.94 -19.11
C LEU A 235 -10.07 6.23 -19.43
N ILE A 236 -9.12 6.16 -20.36
CA ILE A 236 -8.35 7.34 -20.80
C ILE A 236 -9.28 8.42 -21.34
N THR A 237 -10.23 8.04 -22.18
CA THR A 237 -11.21 8.97 -22.76
C THR A 237 -12.02 9.66 -21.66
N ARG A 238 -12.50 8.91 -20.68
CA ARG A 238 -13.23 9.47 -19.53
C ARG A 238 -12.37 10.46 -18.74
N ILE A 239 -11.13 10.07 -18.40
CA ILE A 239 -10.22 10.94 -17.65
C ILE A 239 -10.01 12.27 -18.38
N LEU A 240 -9.75 12.22 -19.70
CA LEU A 240 -9.50 13.41 -20.51
C LEU A 240 -10.73 14.33 -20.65
N HIS A 241 -11.93 13.76 -20.62
CA HIS A 241 -13.17 14.53 -20.70
C HIS A 241 -13.69 15.04 -19.35
N GLU A 242 -13.44 14.29 -18.28
CA GLU A 242 -14.02 14.55 -16.97
C GLU A 242 -13.03 15.22 -16.00
N SER A 243 -11.75 15.39 -16.37
CA SER A 243 -10.75 16.07 -15.55
C SER A 243 -10.06 17.21 -16.30
N GLU A 244 -9.60 18.22 -15.56
CA GLU A 244 -8.80 19.34 -16.09
C GLU A 244 -7.30 19.05 -15.97
N LEU A 245 -6.90 17.80 -16.09
CA LEU A 245 -5.50 17.40 -16.00
C LEU A 245 -4.74 17.81 -17.27
N PRO A 246 -3.61 18.55 -17.13
CA PRO A 246 -2.85 19.01 -18.30
C PRO A 246 -2.16 17.89 -19.09
N ARG A 247 -1.78 16.78 -18.41
CA ARG A 247 -1.07 15.64 -19.03
C ARG A 247 -1.41 14.30 -18.40
N LEU A 248 -1.74 13.34 -19.24
CA LEU A 248 -1.94 11.93 -18.90
C LEU A 248 -0.94 11.06 -19.66
#